data_f9cc400176dc8ab3e6354d0ab532512b
#
_entry.id   f9cc400176dc8ab3e6354d0ab532512b
#
_cell.length_a   1.000
_cell.length_b   1.000
_cell.length_c   1.000
_cell.angle_alpha   90.00
_cell.angle_beta   90.00
_cell.angle_gamma   90.00
#
_symmetry.space_group_name_H-M   'P 1'
#
loop_
_entity.id
_entity.type
_entity.pdbx_description
1 polymer ?
#
loop_
_entity_poly.entity_id
_entity_poly.type
_entity_poly.pdbx_seq_one_letter_code
_entity_poly.pdbx_strand_id
1 'polypeptide(L)'
;DDLKVKAISDLSGMCMFNVSGPGMKGMVGMAGRIFSAVSRAGVSIVLITQSSSEYSVSFCIHSYDSDKTRKVLEREFELEFKNQLLDPLEIMTDLAIISLIGDGMRTSKGMAARFFTSLAQASINIVAIAQGSSERSISAVVRDRKVAEAIKACHQNFFGSQQFIDLFVVGVGGVGAALVDQIARQQPVLAEQGTGLRVVGIANSRQMAVNKDGLSLANWRDQLVEAR
;
A
#
# COMPACT_ATOMS: atom_id res chain seq x y z
N ASP A 1 17.42 -12.13 -9.31
CA ASP A 1 16.38 -11.78 -8.32
C ASP A 1 16.28 -10.26 -8.20
N ASP A 2 15.51 -9.66 -9.10
CA ASP A 2 15.22 -8.23 -9.03
C ASP A 2 14.05 -7.98 -8.06
N LEU A 3 14.32 -8.06 -6.77
CA LEU A 3 13.40 -7.54 -5.77
C LEU A 3 13.35 -6.01 -5.93
N LYS A 4 12.35 -5.55 -6.67
CA LYS A 4 12.12 -4.12 -6.95
C LYS A 4 11.83 -3.33 -5.67
N VAL A 5 11.25 -3.97 -4.64
CA VAL A 5 11.07 -3.45 -3.29
C VAL A 5 12.25 -3.89 -2.43
N LYS A 6 12.91 -2.92 -1.80
CA LYS A 6 14.08 -3.16 -0.94
C LYS A 6 13.75 -3.13 0.53
N ALA A 7 12.80 -2.29 0.92
CA ALA A 7 12.45 -2.12 2.32
C ALA A 7 11.01 -1.61 2.48
N ILE A 8 10.47 -1.87 3.67
CA ILE A 8 9.31 -1.18 4.22
C ILE A 8 9.80 -0.46 5.46
N SER A 9 9.52 0.84 5.52
CA SER A 9 9.88 1.70 6.65
C SER A 9 8.64 2.32 7.25
N ASP A 10 8.67 2.59 8.53
CA ASP A 10 7.65 3.37 9.22
C ASP A 10 8.25 4.55 9.98
N LEU A 11 7.42 5.52 10.24
CA LEU A 11 7.72 6.67 11.08
C LEU A 11 6.48 6.99 11.91
N SER A 12 6.54 6.64 13.18
CA SER A 12 5.46 6.83 14.17
C SER A 12 5.55 8.18 14.86
N GLY A 13 4.51 8.52 15.64
CA GLY A 13 4.47 9.77 16.41
C GLY A 13 4.30 11.00 15.54
N MET A 14 3.52 10.89 14.47
CA MET A 14 3.26 11.98 13.51
C MET A 14 1.93 12.65 13.78
N CYS A 15 1.84 13.94 13.40
CA CYS A 15 0.58 14.63 13.22
C CYS A 15 0.52 15.27 11.84
N MET A 16 -0.68 15.43 11.32
CA MET A 16 -0.94 16.05 10.02
C MET A 16 -1.72 17.34 10.20
N PHE A 17 -1.23 18.40 9.63
CA PHE A 17 -1.87 19.69 9.50
C PHE A 17 -2.54 19.79 8.14
N ASN A 18 -3.77 20.28 8.12
CA ASN A 18 -4.48 20.65 6.90
C ASN A 18 -4.83 22.13 6.96
N VAL A 19 -4.30 22.87 5.99
CA VAL A 19 -4.62 24.29 5.77
C VAL A 19 -5.51 24.38 4.56
N SER A 20 -6.75 24.81 4.76
CA SER A 20 -7.79 24.85 3.72
C SER A 20 -8.58 26.14 3.78
N GLY A 21 -9.32 26.40 2.72
CA GLY A 21 -10.26 27.51 2.66
C GLY A 21 -10.33 28.16 1.29
N PRO A 22 -11.36 29.02 1.08
CA PRO A 22 -11.59 29.70 -0.20
C PRO A 22 -10.41 30.60 -0.64
N GLY A 23 -9.65 31.15 0.31
CA GLY A 23 -8.45 31.95 0.04
C GLY A 23 -7.22 31.14 -0.42
N MET A 24 -7.30 29.81 -0.47
CA MET A 24 -6.21 28.99 -1.02
C MET A 24 -6.24 28.99 -2.55
N LYS A 25 -7.43 29.01 -3.15
CA LYS A 25 -7.61 28.85 -4.60
C LYS A 25 -7.14 30.10 -5.35
N GLY A 26 -6.20 29.89 -6.28
CA GLY A 26 -5.71 30.96 -7.16
C GLY A 26 -4.82 32.00 -6.48
N MET A 27 -4.57 31.89 -5.17
CA MET A 27 -3.64 32.78 -4.48
C MET A 27 -2.20 32.29 -4.60
N VAL A 28 -1.43 33.05 -5.36
CA VAL A 28 0.00 32.77 -5.53
C VAL A 28 0.74 32.92 -4.20
N GLY A 29 1.54 31.92 -3.87
CA GLY A 29 2.47 31.99 -2.73
C GLY A 29 1.93 31.43 -1.41
N MET A 30 0.68 30.94 -1.32
CA MET A 30 0.13 30.39 -0.07
C MET A 30 0.96 29.21 0.48
N ALA A 31 1.29 28.25 -0.36
CA ALA A 31 2.16 27.14 0.03
C ALA A 31 3.54 27.63 0.51
N GLY A 32 4.11 28.63 -0.19
CA GLY A 32 5.38 29.27 0.22
C GLY A 32 5.29 29.91 1.60
N ARG A 33 4.19 30.62 1.92
CA ARG A 33 3.97 31.21 3.24
C ARG A 33 3.84 30.15 4.33
N ILE A 34 3.03 29.09 4.08
CA ILE A 34 2.87 27.97 5.02
C ILE A 34 4.23 27.37 5.36
N PHE A 35 4.99 26.94 4.36
CA PHE A 35 6.26 26.27 4.59
C PHE A 35 7.34 27.18 5.14
N SER A 36 7.34 28.48 4.77
CA SER A 36 8.25 29.47 5.36
C SER A 36 7.96 29.73 6.84
N ALA A 37 6.68 29.79 7.23
CA ALA A 37 6.29 29.95 8.65
C ALA A 37 6.75 28.76 9.49
N VAL A 38 6.51 27.52 8.99
CA VAL A 38 6.94 26.29 9.65
C VAL A 38 8.47 26.20 9.74
N SER A 39 9.17 26.52 8.65
CA SER A 39 10.63 26.52 8.59
C SER A 39 11.25 27.54 9.57
N ARG A 40 10.74 28.78 9.63
CA ARG A 40 11.20 29.79 10.60
C ARG A 40 11.04 29.34 12.05
N ALA A 41 10.05 28.48 12.31
CA ALA A 41 9.87 27.88 13.62
C ALA A 41 10.86 26.73 13.89
N GLY A 42 11.73 26.36 12.95
CA GLY A 42 12.65 25.24 13.10
C GLY A 42 11.95 23.88 13.13
N VAL A 43 10.83 23.75 12.44
CA VAL A 43 10.06 22.49 12.34
C VAL A 43 10.36 21.81 11.00
N SER A 44 10.68 20.52 11.06
CA SER A 44 10.91 19.70 9.87
C SER A 44 9.61 19.12 9.36
N ILE A 45 9.33 19.29 8.07
CA ILE A 45 8.19 18.69 7.39
C ILE A 45 8.65 17.36 6.78
N VAL A 46 7.92 16.29 7.11
CA VAL A 46 8.26 14.92 6.71
C VAL A 46 7.55 14.50 5.43
N LEU A 47 6.29 14.93 5.26
CA LEU A 47 5.46 14.57 4.12
C LEU A 47 4.58 15.76 3.77
N ILE A 48 4.39 15.98 2.47
CA ILE A 48 3.50 16.99 1.93
C ILE A 48 2.56 16.31 0.94
N THR A 49 1.28 16.66 1.02
CA THR A 49 0.30 16.29 0.02
C THR A 49 -0.61 17.48 -0.27
N GLN A 50 -0.98 17.67 -1.51
CA GLN A 50 -1.86 18.75 -1.95
C GLN A 50 -2.93 18.18 -2.85
N SER A 51 -4.19 18.61 -2.64
CA SER A 51 -5.28 18.25 -3.53
C SER A 51 -5.15 19.01 -4.86
N SER A 52 -5.58 18.38 -5.95
CA SER A 52 -5.59 18.99 -7.29
C SER A 52 -6.54 20.20 -7.39
N SER A 53 -7.43 20.37 -6.42
CA SER A 53 -8.38 21.51 -6.36
C SER A 53 -7.75 22.80 -5.85
N GLU A 54 -6.48 22.78 -5.41
CA GLU A 54 -5.78 23.92 -4.79
C GLU A 54 -6.43 24.48 -3.51
N TYR A 55 -7.50 23.84 -3.00
CA TYR A 55 -8.23 24.29 -1.82
C TYR A 55 -7.53 23.96 -0.51
N SER A 56 -6.59 23.02 -0.52
CA SER A 56 -5.93 22.59 0.70
C SER A 56 -4.49 22.16 0.46
N VAL A 57 -3.67 22.41 1.47
CA VAL A 57 -2.31 21.87 1.59
C VAL A 57 -2.23 21.11 2.91
N SER A 58 -1.88 19.84 2.84
CA SER A 58 -1.68 19.01 4.03
C SER A 58 -0.22 18.62 4.16
N PHE A 59 0.30 18.58 5.39
CA PHE A 59 1.67 18.16 5.65
C PHE A 59 1.79 17.47 7.00
N CYS A 60 2.73 16.54 7.11
CA CYS A 60 3.03 15.82 8.35
C CYS A 60 4.32 16.34 8.98
N ILE A 61 4.27 16.46 10.30
CA ILE A 61 5.39 16.78 11.18
C ILE A 61 5.40 15.82 12.36
N HIS A 62 6.46 15.82 13.15
CA HIS A 62 6.45 15.11 14.43
C HIS A 62 5.46 15.72 15.42
N SER A 63 4.75 14.90 16.16
CA SER A 63 3.69 15.33 17.09
C SER A 63 4.19 16.28 18.19
N TYR A 64 5.46 16.17 18.59
CA TYR A 64 6.06 17.06 19.60
C TYR A 64 6.20 18.51 19.12
N ASP A 65 6.17 18.77 17.80
CA ASP A 65 6.20 20.11 17.21
C ASP A 65 4.80 20.69 16.94
N SER A 66 3.73 19.96 17.26
CA SER A 66 2.34 20.33 16.90
C SER A 66 1.94 21.70 17.44
N ASP A 67 2.10 21.93 18.73
CA ASP A 67 1.70 23.22 19.36
C ASP A 67 2.49 24.41 18.82
N LYS A 68 3.76 24.22 18.57
CA LYS A 68 4.64 25.23 17.99
C LYS A 68 4.20 25.59 16.56
N THR A 69 3.88 24.56 15.77
CA THR A 69 3.43 24.72 14.38
C THR A 69 2.07 25.41 14.33
N ARG A 70 1.13 25.01 15.19
CA ARG A 70 -0.17 25.68 15.31
C ARG A 70 0.00 27.19 15.53
N LYS A 71 0.75 27.58 16.56
CA LYS A 71 0.96 29.00 16.93
C LYS A 71 1.56 29.83 15.80
N VAL A 72 2.53 29.27 15.07
CA VAL A 72 3.17 30.05 13.98
C VAL A 72 2.26 30.18 12.76
N LEU A 73 1.42 29.18 12.46
CA LEU A 73 0.45 29.27 11.38
C LEU A 73 -0.71 30.22 11.74
N GLU A 74 -1.26 30.14 12.95
CA GLU A 74 -2.29 31.04 13.41
C GLU A 74 -1.82 32.50 13.38
N ARG A 75 -0.56 32.76 13.72
CA ARG A 75 0.04 34.10 13.62
C ARG A 75 0.29 34.53 12.18
N GLU A 76 0.81 33.67 11.34
CA GLU A 76 1.10 33.97 9.93
C GLU A 76 -0.16 34.31 9.14
N PHE A 77 -1.26 33.62 9.43
CA PHE A 77 -2.53 33.72 8.72
C PHE A 77 -3.65 34.37 9.55
N GLU A 78 -3.30 35.20 10.55
CA GLU A 78 -4.29 35.83 11.44
C GLU A 78 -5.36 36.60 10.67
N LEU A 79 -4.99 37.34 9.63
CA LEU A 79 -5.90 38.12 8.82
C LEU A 79 -6.81 37.25 7.95
N GLU A 80 -6.26 36.18 7.38
CA GLU A 80 -6.99 35.25 6.56
C GLU A 80 -8.04 34.49 7.37
N PHE A 81 -7.70 34.07 8.59
CA PHE A 81 -8.67 33.46 9.52
C PHE A 81 -9.78 34.44 9.93
N LYS A 82 -9.41 35.67 10.29
CA LYS A 82 -10.41 36.72 10.68
C LYS A 82 -11.36 37.05 9.55
N ASN A 83 -10.89 37.04 8.31
CA ASN A 83 -11.69 37.35 7.13
C ASN A 83 -12.35 36.11 6.51
N GLN A 84 -12.30 34.96 7.17
CA GLN A 84 -12.89 33.68 6.69
C GLN A 84 -12.35 33.25 5.30
N LEU A 85 -11.13 33.64 4.96
CA LEU A 85 -10.43 33.20 3.77
C LEU A 85 -9.76 31.84 3.98
N LEU A 86 -9.46 31.49 5.22
CA LEU A 86 -9.00 30.17 5.64
C LEU A 86 -9.96 29.60 6.68
N ASP A 87 -10.19 28.30 6.58
CA ASP A 87 -10.89 27.52 7.58
C ASP A 87 -10.01 27.34 8.82
N PRO A 88 -10.59 27.09 10.02
CA PRO A 88 -9.81 26.74 11.20
C PRO A 88 -8.83 25.60 10.89
N LEU A 89 -7.61 25.65 11.45
CA LEU A 89 -6.61 24.61 11.25
C LEU A 89 -7.14 23.25 11.70
N GLU A 90 -7.17 22.30 10.78
CA GLU A 90 -7.47 20.93 11.08
C GLU A 90 -6.16 20.17 11.39
N ILE A 91 -6.09 19.57 12.59
CA ILE A 91 -4.91 18.85 13.05
C ILE A 91 -5.32 17.43 13.42
N MET A 92 -4.78 16.46 12.69
CA MET A 92 -4.93 15.04 13.01
C MET A 92 -3.70 14.54 13.77
N THR A 93 -3.91 13.94 14.93
CA THR A 93 -2.88 13.32 15.77
C THR A 93 -2.90 11.80 15.64
N ASP A 94 -1.98 11.14 16.33
CA ASP A 94 -1.87 9.68 16.38
C ASP A 94 -1.74 9.03 15.00
N LEU A 95 -0.83 9.58 14.21
CA LEU A 95 -0.55 9.14 12.86
C LEU A 95 0.86 8.55 12.76
N ALA A 96 1.02 7.70 11.76
CA ALA A 96 2.31 7.19 11.30
C ALA A 96 2.37 7.19 9.78
N ILE A 97 3.58 7.27 9.25
CA ILE A 97 3.86 7.18 7.82
C ILE A 97 4.47 5.81 7.55
N ILE A 98 3.90 5.06 6.62
CA ILE A 98 4.47 3.80 6.14
C ILE A 98 4.94 4.02 4.72
N SER A 99 6.18 3.65 4.44
CA SER A 99 6.81 3.86 3.14
C SER A 99 7.32 2.55 2.56
N LEU A 100 6.90 2.25 1.34
CA LEU A 100 7.45 1.20 0.51
C LEU A 100 8.63 1.79 -0.27
N ILE A 101 9.83 1.23 -0.09
CA ILE A 101 11.08 1.75 -0.66
C ILE A 101 11.66 0.74 -1.64
N GLY A 102 12.04 1.20 -2.81
CA GLY A 102 12.65 0.33 -3.83
C GLY A 102 13.19 1.08 -5.03
N ASP A 103 13.97 0.39 -5.84
CA ASP A 103 14.44 0.90 -7.12
C ASP A 103 13.50 0.45 -8.25
N GLY A 104 13.33 1.32 -9.24
CA GLY A 104 12.51 1.00 -10.42
C GLY A 104 11.01 0.92 -10.16
N MET A 105 10.51 1.49 -9.06
CA MET A 105 9.08 1.55 -8.76
C MET A 105 8.30 2.28 -9.87
N ARG A 106 8.95 3.20 -10.57
CA ARG A 106 8.44 3.92 -11.75
C ARG A 106 8.12 3.00 -12.92
N THR A 107 8.98 2.03 -13.18
CA THR A 107 8.87 1.12 -14.31
C THR A 107 8.07 -0.13 -13.99
N SER A 108 7.81 -0.39 -12.71
CA SER A 108 7.11 -1.58 -12.24
C SER A 108 5.62 -1.32 -12.08
N LYS A 109 4.86 -1.78 -13.06
CA LYS A 109 3.40 -1.69 -13.02
C LYS A 109 2.85 -2.44 -11.80
N GLY A 110 1.83 -1.86 -11.16
CA GLY A 110 1.08 -2.52 -10.10
C GLY A 110 1.68 -2.40 -8.68
N MET A 111 2.85 -1.78 -8.48
CA MET A 111 3.47 -1.67 -7.14
C MET A 111 2.60 -0.88 -6.16
N ALA A 112 2.07 0.27 -6.59
CA ALA A 112 1.15 1.06 -5.77
C ALA A 112 -0.14 0.27 -5.47
N ALA A 113 -0.72 -0.40 -6.47
CA ALA A 113 -1.90 -1.23 -6.28
C ALA A 113 -1.65 -2.33 -5.24
N ARG A 114 -0.53 -3.04 -5.34
CA ARG A 114 -0.15 -4.10 -4.38
C ARG A 114 0.06 -3.54 -2.97
N PHE A 115 0.69 -2.37 -2.84
CA PHE A 115 0.88 -1.71 -1.55
C PHE A 115 -0.45 -1.35 -0.90
N PHE A 116 -1.34 -0.68 -1.62
CA PHE A 116 -2.64 -0.29 -1.09
C PHE A 116 -3.58 -1.48 -0.85
N THR A 117 -3.51 -2.51 -1.70
CA THR A 117 -4.24 -3.77 -1.47
C THR A 117 -3.76 -4.44 -0.18
N SER A 118 -2.45 -4.44 0.13
CA SER A 118 -1.93 -4.98 1.38
C SER A 118 -2.54 -4.29 2.60
N LEU A 119 -2.62 -2.95 2.58
CA LEU A 119 -3.23 -2.17 3.65
C LEU A 119 -4.74 -2.41 3.75
N ALA A 120 -5.43 -2.50 2.61
CA ALA A 120 -6.87 -2.75 2.57
C ALA A 120 -7.23 -4.14 3.12
N GLN A 121 -6.48 -5.19 2.75
CA GLN A 121 -6.65 -6.55 3.28
C GLN A 121 -6.45 -6.64 4.79
N ALA A 122 -5.59 -5.79 5.35
CA ALA A 122 -5.41 -5.64 6.79
C ALA A 122 -6.46 -4.70 7.44
N SER A 123 -7.47 -4.26 6.71
CA SER A 123 -8.51 -3.32 7.18
C SER A 123 -7.92 -2.01 7.73
N ILE A 124 -6.89 -1.49 7.05
CA ILE A 124 -6.21 -0.26 7.43
C ILE A 124 -6.69 0.86 6.51
N ASN A 125 -7.27 1.89 7.12
CA ASN A 125 -7.66 3.09 6.41
C ASN A 125 -6.45 4.00 6.17
N ILE A 126 -6.33 4.52 4.95
CA ILE A 126 -5.29 5.46 4.55
C ILE A 126 -5.84 6.88 4.72
N VAL A 127 -5.10 7.71 5.45
CA VAL A 127 -5.45 9.13 5.72
C VAL A 127 -4.95 10.01 4.57
N ALA A 128 -3.71 9.77 4.11
CA ALA A 128 -3.11 10.52 3.02
C ALA A 128 -2.09 9.63 2.28
N ILE A 129 -1.78 10.01 1.06
CA ILE A 129 -0.81 9.32 0.20
C ILE A 129 0.16 10.37 -0.33
N ALA A 130 1.43 10.01 -0.37
CA ALA A 130 2.46 10.78 -1.06
C ALA A 130 3.34 9.84 -1.89
N GLN A 131 3.61 10.23 -3.13
CA GLN A 131 4.55 9.57 -4.00
C GLN A 131 5.49 10.61 -4.59
N GLY A 132 6.78 10.46 -4.32
CA GLY A 132 7.81 11.36 -4.83
C GLY A 132 8.02 11.17 -6.33
N SER A 133 8.35 12.25 -7.03
CA SER A 133 8.69 12.19 -8.46
C SER A 133 9.97 11.39 -8.75
N SER A 134 10.84 11.22 -7.74
CA SER A 134 12.02 10.33 -7.80
C SER A 134 11.64 8.85 -7.82
N GLU A 135 10.39 8.53 -7.46
CA GLU A 135 9.76 7.20 -7.52
C GLU A 135 10.54 6.08 -6.82
N ARG A 136 11.30 6.44 -5.79
CA ARG A 136 11.98 5.48 -4.92
C ARG A 136 11.12 5.05 -3.73
N SER A 137 10.03 5.76 -3.47
CA SER A 137 9.13 5.43 -2.37
C SER A 137 7.68 5.81 -2.67
N ILE A 138 6.78 5.00 -2.12
CA ILE A 138 5.35 5.30 -2.01
C ILE A 138 5.04 5.31 -0.53
N SER A 139 4.44 6.39 -0.04
CA SER A 139 4.13 6.57 1.37
C SER A 139 2.63 6.68 1.60
N ALA A 140 2.15 6.07 2.67
CA ALA A 140 0.78 6.16 3.15
C ALA A 140 0.79 6.61 4.61
N VAL A 141 -0.06 7.58 4.93
CA VAL A 141 -0.32 8.00 6.31
C VAL A 141 -1.46 7.16 6.86
N VAL A 142 -1.25 6.54 8.01
CA VAL A 142 -2.20 5.66 8.67
C VAL A 142 -2.32 6.03 10.16
N ARG A 143 -3.28 5.45 10.88
CA ARG A 143 -3.33 5.60 12.33
C ARG A 143 -2.17 4.86 13.00
N ASP A 144 -1.48 5.51 13.95
CA ASP A 144 -0.27 5.00 14.61
C ASP A 144 -0.46 3.60 15.22
N ARG A 145 -1.60 3.36 15.87
CA ARG A 145 -1.97 2.05 16.43
C ARG A 145 -2.03 0.90 15.42
N LYS A 146 -2.03 1.21 14.12
CA LYS A 146 -2.13 0.22 13.02
C LYS A 146 -0.81 -0.06 12.32
N VAL A 147 0.28 0.56 12.75
CA VAL A 147 1.61 0.44 12.12
C VAL A 147 2.09 -1.02 12.07
N ALA A 148 2.04 -1.72 13.19
CA ALA A 148 2.52 -3.10 13.25
C ALA A 148 1.76 -4.04 12.30
N GLU A 149 0.43 -3.89 12.24
CA GLU A 149 -0.42 -4.65 11.30
C GLU A 149 -0.11 -4.29 9.85
N ALA A 150 0.09 -3.00 9.56
CA ALA A 150 0.41 -2.51 8.24
C ALA A 150 1.76 -3.03 7.72
N ILE A 151 2.81 -2.94 8.56
CA ILE A 151 4.14 -3.47 8.23
C ILE A 151 4.05 -4.97 7.97
N LYS A 152 3.38 -5.72 8.84
CA LYS A 152 3.22 -7.17 8.69
C LYS A 152 2.51 -7.53 7.39
N ALA A 153 1.41 -6.86 7.07
CA ALA A 153 0.65 -7.10 5.85
C ALA A 153 1.48 -6.78 4.59
N CYS A 154 2.16 -5.63 4.58
CA CYS A 154 3.05 -5.27 3.49
C CYS A 154 4.22 -6.25 3.37
N HIS A 155 4.85 -6.63 4.49
CA HIS A 155 5.97 -7.56 4.49
C HIS A 155 5.56 -8.93 3.95
N GLN A 156 4.41 -9.44 4.34
CA GLN A 156 3.88 -10.71 3.81
C GLN A 156 3.64 -10.65 2.31
N ASN A 157 3.08 -9.53 1.82
CA ASN A 157 2.79 -9.37 0.41
C ASN A 157 4.06 -9.16 -0.45
N PHE A 158 5.07 -8.44 0.05
CA PHE A 158 6.25 -8.08 -0.75
C PHE A 158 7.45 -9.01 -0.56
N PHE A 159 7.59 -9.62 0.61
CA PHE A 159 8.74 -10.45 0.97
C PHE A 159 8.36 -11.85 1.46
N GLY A 160 7.06 -12.09 1.67
CA GLY A 160 6.57 -13.43 2.01
C GLY A 160 6.87 -14.39 0.87
N SER A 161 7.35 -15.58 1.18
CA SER A 161 7.33 -16.68 0.24
C SER A 161 5.90 -16.91 -0.23
N GLN A 162 5.70 -17.12 -1.53
CA GLN A 162 4.38 -17.48 -2.07
C GLN A 162 3.77 -18.57 -1.19
N GLN A 163 2.61 -18.33 -0.61
CA GLN A 163 1.87 -19.39 0.06
C GLN A 163 1.37 -20.33 -1.03
N PHE A 164 1.91 -21.53 -1.04
CA PHE A 164 1.39 -22.59 -1.90
C PHE A 164 0.26 -23.33 -1.18
N ILE A 165 -0.86 -23.46 -1.87
CA ILE A 165 -1.95 -24.32 -1.47
C ILE A 165 -1.79 -25.60 -2.28
N ASP A 166 -1.47 -26.70 -1.59
CA ASP A 166 -1.35 -28.01 -2.20
C ASP A 166 -2.74 -28.64 -2.33
N LEU A 167 -3.10 -28.98 -3.55
CA LEU A 167 -4.39 -29.55 -3.89
C LEU A 167 -4.23 -31.01 -4.30
N PHE A 168 -5.12 -31.86 -3.77
CA PHE A 168 -5.29 -33.23 -4.21
C PHE A 168 -6.70 -33.40 -4.81
N VAL A 169 -6.80 -33.70 -6.10
CA VAL A 169 -8.07 -33.83 -6.80
C VAL A 169 -8.44 -35.32 -6.95
N VAL A 170 -9.50 -35.73 -6.24
CA VAL A 170 -10.00 -37.09 -6.32
C VAL A 170 -11.27 -37.12 -7.17
N GLY A 171 -11.24 -37.97 -8.20
CA GLY A 171 -12.37 -38.08 -9.13
C GLY A 171 -12.24 -37.14 -10.32
N VAL A 172 -11.37 -37.45 -11.26
CA VAL A 172 -11.14 -36.65 -12.49
C VAL A 172 -12.00 -37.16 -13.67
N GLY A 173 -13.26 -37.41 -13.43
CA GLY A 173 -14.30 -37.54 -14.48
C GLY A 173 -14.63 -36.18 -15.08
N GLY A 174 -15.79 -36.02 -15.71
CA GLY A 174 -16.17 -34.79 -16.40
C GLY A 174 -16.01 -33.53 -15.53
N VAL A 175 -16.54 -33.53 -14.31
CA VAL A 175 -16.50 -32.39 -13.38
C VAL A 175 -15.08 -32.16 -12.86
N GLY A 176 -14.40 -33.22 -12.42
CA GLY A 176 -13.01 -33.08 -11.90
C GLY A 176 -12.02 -32.63 -12.96
N ALA A 177 -12.16 -33.10 -14.20
CA ALA A 177 -11.36 -32.61 -15.32
C ALA A 177 -11.58 -31.10 -15.58
N ALA A 178 -12.85 -30.65 -15.59
CA ALA A 178 -13.16 -29.24 -15.73
C ALA A 178 -12.58 -28.39 -14.59
N LEU A 179 -12.58 -28.91 -13.35
CA LEU A 179 -11.94 -28.26 -12.20
C LEU A 179 -10.42 -28.12 -12.40
N VAL A 180 -9.73 -29.18 -12.85
CA VAL A 180 -8.28 -29.13 -13.12
C VAL A 180 -7.97 -28.10 -14.21
N ASP A 181 -8.77 -28.07 -15.28
CA ASP A 181 -8.62 -27.10 -16.36
C ASP A 181 -8.89 -25.65 -15.88
N GLN A 182 -9.80 -25.45 -14.91
CA GLN A 182 -10.04 -24.17 -14.28
C GLN A 182 -8.86 -23.75 -13.39
N ILE A 183 -8.33 -24.67 -12.58
CA ILE A 183 -7.15 -24.42 -11.76
C ILE A 183 -5.97 -23.97 -12.64
N ALA A 184 -5.73 -24.67 -13.75
CA ALA A 184 -4.65 -24.33 -14.69
C ALA A 184 -4.79 -22.89 -15.23
N ARG A 185 -6.00 -22.45 -15.53
CA ARG A 185 -6.27 -21.07 -15.99
C ARG A 185 -6.10 -20.03 -14.87
N GLN A 186 -6.41 -20.38 -13.63
CA GLN A 186 -6.38 -19.46 -12.48
C GLN A 186 -4.98 -19.38 -11.81
N GLN A 187 -4.14 -20.39 -11.96
CA GLN A 187 -2.79 -20.39 -11.37
C GLN A 187 -2.00 -19.10 -11.62
N PRO A 188 -1.86 -18.57 -12.86
CA PRO A 188 -1.09 -17.35 -13.08
C PRO A 188 -1.73 -16.13 -12.42
N VAL A 189 -3.05 -16.02 -12.45
CA VAL A 189 -3.80 -14.90 -11.85
C VAL A 189 -3.63 -14.88 -10.32
N LEU A 190 -3.73 -16.03 -9.68
CA LEU A 190 -3.57 -16.17 -8.23
C LEU A 190 -2.11 -15.99 -7.80
N ALA A 191 -1.16 -16.42 -8.62
CA ALA A 191 0.26 -16.20 -8.38
C ALA A 191 0.62 -14.71 -8.36
N GLU A 192 0.02 -13.90 -9.24
CA GLU A 192 0.16 -12.43 -9.22
C GLU A 192 -0.40 -11.81 -7.93
N GLN A 193 -1.38 -12.47 -7.31
CA GLN A 193 -1.97 -12.08 -6.04
C GLN A 193 -1.21 -12.62 -4.81
N GLY A 194 -0.10 -13.34 -5.03
CA GLY A 194 0.73 -13.91 -3.96
C GLY A 194 0.30 -15.29 -3.47
N THR A 195 -0.70 -15.92 -4.13
CA THR A 195 -1.17 -17.27 -3.79
C THR A 195 -0.82 -18.25 -4.90
N GLY A 196 0.06 -19.19 -4.62
CA GLY A 196 0.36 -20.30 -5.52
C GLY A 196 -0.61 -21.47 -5.31
N LEU A 197 -1.26 -21.93 -6.36
CA LEU A 197 -1.96 -23.23 -6.33
C LEU A 197 -1.06 -24.29 -6.92
N ARG A 198 -0.92 -25.42 -6.24
CA ARG A 198 -0.11 -26.53 -6.70
C ARG A 198 -0.92 -27.82 -6.58
N VAL A 199 -1.21 -28.44 -7.72
CA VAL A 199 -1.88 -29.74 -7.71
C VAL A 199 -0.83 -30.81 -7.48
N VAL A 200 -0.78 -31.35 -6.27
CA VAL A 200 0.22 -32.34 -5.86
C VAL A 200 -0.27 -33.79 -6.08
N GLY A 201 -1.56 -33.96 -6.32
CA GLY A 201 -2.09 -35.27 -6.62
C GLY A 201 -3.40 -35.24 -7.41
N ILE A 202 -3.55 -36.19 -8.29
CA ILE A 202 -4.76 -36.44 -9.07
C ILE A 202 -5.07 -37.93 -9.03
N ALA A 203 -6.31 -38.29 -8.75
CA ALA A 203 -6.72 -39.69 -8.70
C ALA A 203 -8.07 -39.92 -9.38
N ASN A 204 -8.23 -41.09 -9.95
CA ASN A 204 -9.52 -41.68 -10.35
C ASN A 204 -9.72 -43.02 -9.64
N SER A 205 -10.75 -43.80 -10.01
CA SER A 205 -11.04 -45.10 -9.39
C SER A 205 -9.99 -46.18 -9.66
N ARG A 206 -9.01 -45.94 -10.54
CA ARG A 206 -8.06 -46.98 -10.98
C ARG A 206 -6.60 -46.53 -10.86
N GLN A 207 -6.34 -45.24 -10.93
CA GLN A 207 -5.00 -44.70 -11.06
C GLN A 207 -4.86 -43.45 -10.20
N MET A 208 -3.63 -43.16 -9.77
CA MET A 208 -3.29 -41.96 -9.00
C MET A 208 -1.89 -41.48 -9.42
N ALA A 209 -1.78 -40.22 -9.76
CA ALA A 209 -0.50 -39.54 -9.97
C ALA A 209 -0.25 -38.58 -8.80
N VAL A 210 0.95 -38.64 -8.21
CA VAL A 210 1.35 -37.76 -7.09
C VAL A 210 2.73 -37.19 -7.38
N ASN A 211 2.87 -35.89 -7.22
CA ASN A 211 4.15 -35.20 -7.24
C ASN A 211 4.10 -34.06 -6.22
N LYS A 212 4.91 -34.14 -5.16
CA LYS A 212 4.98 -33.13 -4.08
C LYS A 212 5.42 -31.74 -4.55
N ASP A 213 6.10 -31.67 -5.70
CA ASP A 213 6.53 -30.43 -6.32
C ASP A 213 5.48 -29.84 -7.27
N GLY A 214 4.39 -30.57 -7.47
CA GLY A 214 3.27 -30.21 -8.34
C GLY A 214 3.26 -30.98 -9.66
N LEU A 215 2.07 -31.36 -10.11
CA LEU A 215 1.82 -31.99 -11.41
C LEU A 215 1.68 -30.91 -12.49
N SER A 216 2.21 -31.20 -13.68
CA SER A 216 1.99 -30.34 -14.84
C SER A 216 0.54 -30.43 -15.32
N LEU A 217 -0.22 -29.35 -15.20
CA LEU A 217 -1.63 -29.34 -15.56
C LEU A 217 -1.86 -29.32 -17.08
N ALA A 218 -0.83 -29.04 -17.88
CA ALA A 218 -0.94 -29.09 -19.33
C ALA A 218 -1.12 -30.52 -19.89
N ASN A 219 -0.53 -31.49 -19.21
CA ASN A 219 -0.51 -32.91 -19.62
C ASN A 219 -0.88 -33.88 -18.46
N TRP A 220 -1.74 -33.43 -17.53
CA TRP A 220 -2.07 -34.21 -16.35
C TRP A 220 -2.72 -35.59 -16.67
N ARG A 221 -3.41 -35.68 -17.82
CA ARG A 221 -4.03 -36.94 -18.25
C ARG A 221 -3.00 -38.00 -18.57
N ASP A 222 -1.90 -37.62 -19.22
CA ASP A 222 -0.80 -38.56 -19.56
C ASP A 222 -0.09 -39.00 -18.28
N GLN A 223 0.16 -38.07 -17.34
CA GLN A 223 0.75 -38.40 -16.04
C GLN A 223 -0.09 -39.38 -15.22
N LEU A 224 -1.44 -39.32 -15.35
CA LEU A 224 -2.34 -40.25 -14.68
C LEU A 224 -2.30 -41.64 -15.29
N VAL A 225 -2.07 -41.75 -16.61
CA VAL A 225 -1.97 -43.05 -17.32
C VAL A 225 -0.63 -43.75 -17.03
N GLU A 226 0.45 -43.00 -16.89
CA GLU A 226 1.77 -43.54 -16.59
C GLU A 226 1.93 -43.99 -15.15
N ALA A 227 1.11 -43.47 -14.23
CA ALA A 227 1.12 -43.83 -12.82
C ALA A 227 0.51 -45.24 -12.61
N ARG A 228 1.34 -46.24 -12.43
CA ARG A 228 0.96 -47.64 -12.06
C ARG A 228 1.06 -47.86 -10.56
#